data_b44ee4b6cfaab794983f1e5fc80fc470
#
_entry.id   b44ee4b6cfaab794983f1e5fc80fc470
#
_cell.length_a   1.000
_cell.length_b   1.000
_cell.length_c   1.000
_cell.angle_alpha   90.00
_cell.angle_beta   90.00
_cell.angle_gamma   90.00
#
_symmetry.space_group_name_H-M   'P 1'
#
loop_
_entity.id
_entity.type
_entity.pdbx_description
1 polymer ?
#
loop_
_entity_poly.entity_id
_entity_poly.type
_entity_poly.pdbx_seq_one_letter_code
_entity_poly.pdbx_strand_id
1 'polypeptide(L)'
;MKLIIRYRFLIGLVVLAGLIAGCGSGRKSLNKRVTLWRSDKIPYGTYYAYENLQSIFPGASVVINKRSPDRYKSYSLKNLTDDADSVTYDDEKTTNIIVSTQVIPDDDEVAAILGMVARGQHVFISSLRIGETLLDSLHLKTAFYTSAYNTDDSLTVSVNNPETNDSLAFSYPGFALDNYFVSVDSSIAAVLGKDQYGRPNFVQFNYEGGGSLFIHLAPVAFSNFFLLHKNNKAYYDNVLSYLPKNSEVVRWDEYFRYHTSGGDHGSEKEGKGLFGAGSWLGKQPGLSKAMWLLLLLMAFIYAFESKRKQRIIPVIQPLKNASVDFVKTIGRLYFQRRDNKNLAQKMTVHFQDHVRSKYGIRASLNDPEFEKRLAWKTGYDSNAIKDLLYYMNMLQDEPEVSEEGLLELNRKLEHFYKYA
;
A
#
# COMPACT_ATOMS: atom_id res chain seq x y z
N MET A 1 -31.91 5.47 18.62
CA MET A 1 -31.54 6.32 17.48
C MET A 1 -30.60 7.46 17.87
N LYS A 2 -30.81 8.22 18.94
CA LYS A 2 -29.92 9.34 19.38
C LYS A 2 -28.49 8.92 19.76
N LEU A 3 -28.26 7.70 20.26
CA LEU A 3 -26.92 7.20 20.65
C LEU A 3 -26.05 6.91 19.42
N ILE A 4 -26.63 6.37 18.35
CA ILE A 4 -25.92 6.02 17.11
C ILE A 4 -25.43 7.28 16.38
N ILE A 5 -26.20 8.37 16.45
CA ILE A 5 -25.83 9.65 15.83
C ILE A 5 -24.66 10.29 16.58
N ARG A 6 -24.60 10.20 17.92
CA ARG A 6 -23.47 10.70 18.73
C ARG A 6 -22.17 9.96 18.44
N TYR A 7 -22.21 8.63 18.23
CA TYR A 7 -21.01 7.86 17.86
C TYR A 7 -20.51 8.18 16.46
N ARG A 8 -21.40 8.42 15.50
CA ARG A 8 -20.99 8.85 14.13
C ARG A 8 -20.33 10.21 14.15
N PHE A 9 -20.79 11.12 15.00
CA PHE A 9 -20.18 12.46 15.16
C PHE A 9 -18.80 12.37 15.84
N LEU A 10 -18.65 11.51 16.85
CA LEU A 10 -17.37 11.27 17.53
C LEU A 10 -16.32 10.63 16.59
N ILE A 11 -16.73 9.66 15.79
CA ILE A 11 -15.86 9.04 14.78
C ILE A 11 -15.46 10.08 13.73
N GLY A 12 -16.36 10.91 13.24
CA GLY A 12 -16.07 12.01 12.31
C GLY A 12 -15.08 13.01 12.92
N LEU A 13 -15.22 13.34 14.19
CA LEU A 13 -14.33 14.26 14.91
C LEU A 13 -12.93 13.67 15.11
N VAL A 14 -12.82 12.37 15.42
CA VAL A 14 -11.53 11.66 15.54
C VAL A 14 -10.83 11.57 14.18
N VAL A 15 -11.56 11.29 13.11
CA VAL A 15 -11.01 11.26 11.74
C VAL A 15 -10.56 12.65 11.32
N LEU A 16 -11.33 13.69 11.60
CA LEU A 16 -10.98 15.08 11.31
C LEU A 16 -9.75 15.53 12.13
N ALA A 17 -9.69 15.18 13.42
CA ALA A 17 -8.52 15.45 14.26
C ALA A 17 -7.27 14.70 13.76
N GLY A 18 -7.40 13.47 13.30
CA GLY A 18 -6.32 12.70 12.67
C GLY A 18 -5.82 13.33 11.37
N LEU A 19 -6.72 13.86 10.55
CA LEU A 19 -6.36 14.58 9.32
C LEU A 19 -5.65 15.89 9.61
N ILE A 20 -6.08 16.64 10.62
CA ILE A 20 -5.44 17.92 11.04
C ILE A 20 -4.07 17.65 11.69
N ALA A 21 -3.93 16.61 12.50
CA ALA A 21 -2.66 16.20 13.09
C ALA A 21 -1.66 15.69 12.05
N GLY A 22 -2.15 15.13 10.92
CA GLY A 22 -1.31 14.70 9.79
C GLY A 22 -0.76 15.86 8.95
N CYS A 23 -1.35 17.05 9.01
CA CYS A 23 -0.90 18.25 8.31
C CYS A 23 0.15 19.08 9.07
N GLY A 24 0.71 18.58 10.18
CA GLY A 24 1.87 19.20 10.80
C GLY A 24 3.01 19.24 9.77
N SER A 25 3.36 20.44 9.29
CA SER A 25 4.56 20.70 8.50
C SER A 25 5.79 20.46 9.35
N GLY A 26 6.03 19.19 9.73
CA GLY A 26 7.31 18.79 10.27
C GLY A 26 8.35 19.18 9.24
N ARG A 27 9.27 20.08 9.59
CA ARG A 27 10.47 20.34 8.80
C ARG A 27 11.00 18.97 8.42
N LYS A 28 11.01 18.64 7.13
CA LYS A 28 11.53 17.36 6.64
C LYS A 28 12.96 17.29 7.14
N SER A 29 13.22 16.47 8.17
CA SER A 29 14.56 16.24 8.62
C SER A 29 15.37 15.71 7.45
N LEU A 30 16.60 16.23 7.28
CA LEU A 30 17.51 15.76 6.25
C LEU A 30 17.65 14.23 6.37
N ASN A 31 17.51 13.52 5.25
CA ASN A 31 17.77 12.09 5.27
C ASN A 31 19.28 11.86 5.44
N LYS A 32 19.66 11.43 6.65
CA LYS A 32 21.06 11.23 7.05
C LYS A 32 21.61 9.84 6.67
N ARG A 33 20.85 9.03 5.94
CA ARG A 33 21.31 7.70 5.53
C ARG A 33 22.44 7.82 4.51
N VAL A 34 23.60 7.26 4.84
CA VAL A 34 24.77 7.20 3.95
C VAL A 34 24.62 5.95 3.08
N THR A 35 24.34 6.14 1.81
CA THR A 35 24.15 5.06 0.85
C THR A 35 25.28 4.98 -0.18
N LEU A 36 25.89 6.10 -0.51
CA LEU A 36 26.87 6.26 -1.60
C LEU A 36 26.44 5.56 -2.90
N TRP A 37 25.14 5.54 -3.15
CA TRP A 37 24.59 4.91 -4.35
C TRP A 37 24.36 5.93 -5.45
N ARG A 38 24.78 5.58 -6.67
CA ARG A 38 24.65 6.44 -7.85
C ARG A 38 23.21 6.83 -8.22
N SER A 39 22.21 5.98 -7.88
CA SER A 39 20.79 6.29 -8.16
C SER A 39 20.12 7.09 -7.05
N ASP A 40 20.77 7.26 -5.89
CA ASP A 40 20.19 7.96 -4.76
C ASP A 40 20.40 9.47 -4.85
N LYS A 41 19.28 10.19 -4.94
CA LYS A 41 19.25 11.67 -4.90
C LYS A 41 19.20 12.23 -3.48
N ILE A 42 19.28 11.36 -2.46
CA ILE A 42 19.38 11.79 -1.07
C ILE A 42 20.74 12.45 -0.80
N PRO A 43 20.91 13.21 0.32
CA PRO A 43 22.13 13.94 0.59
C PRO A 43 23.41 13.12 0.52
N TYR A 44 23.40 11.89 1.04
CA TYR A 44 24.55 11.00 1.08
C TYR A 44 24.50 9.89 0.01
N GLY A 45 23.77 10.09 -1.10
CA GLY A 45 23.91 9.34 -2.33
C GLY A 45 24.96 9.96 -3.23
N THR A 46 25.35 9.29 -4.31
CA THR A 46 26.37 9.73 -5.28
C THR A 46 25.81 10.00 -6.68
N TYR A 47 24.49 10.32 -6.75
CA TYR A 47 23.83 10.60 -8.02
C TYR A 47 24.52 11.71 -8.80
N TYR A 48 24.85 12.83 -8.14
CA TYR A 48 25.50 13.96 -8.77
C TYR A 48 26.90 13.63 -9.25
N ALA A 49 27.69 12.87 -8.46
CA ALA A 49 29.01 12.42 -8.87
C ALA A 49 28.97 11.55 -10.13
N TYR A 50 28.05 10.59 -10.18
CA TYR A 50 27.89 9.70 -11.33
C TYR A 50 27.47 10.44 -12.61
N GLU A 51 26.47 11.31 -12.52
CA GLU A 51 26.00 12.10 -13.69
C GLU A 51 27.05 13.06 -14.25
N ASN A 52 28.00 13.53 -13.43
CA ASN A 52 29.06 14.40 -13.84
C ASN A 52 30.30 13.68 -14.41
N LEU A 53 30.34 12.33 -14.39
CA LEU A 53 31.46 11.58 -14.97
C LEU A 53 31.70 11.91 -16.45
N GLN A 54 30.63 12.03 -17.23
CA GLN A 54 30.73 12.36 -18.65
C GLN A 54 31.33 13.72 -18.90
N SER A 55 31.27 14.66 -17.96
CA SER A 55 31.92 15.97 -18.07
C SER A 55 33.39 15.91 -17.75
N ILE A 56 33.85 14.97 -16.94
CA ILE A 56 35.25 14.74 -16.61
C ILE A 56 35.92 13.92 -17.72
N PHE A 57 35.20 12.95 -18.28
CA PHE A 57 35.68 12.03 -19.32
C PHE A 57 34.82 12.15 -20.59
N PRO A 58 34.93 13.25 -21.34
CA PRO A 58 33.98 13.57 -22.42
C PRO A 58 34.03 12.59 -23.61
N GLY A 59 35.12 11.86 -23.77
CA GLY A 59 35.28 10.86 -24.83
C GLY A 59 35.02 9.43 -24.40
N ALA A 60 34.78 9.18 -23.09
CA ALA A 60 34.69 7.85 -22.56
C ALA A 60 33.25 7.31 -22.60
N SER A 61 33.12 5.99 -22.76
CA SER A 61 31.90 5.26 -22.52
C SER A 61 31.77 4.95 -21.03
N VAL A 62 30.77 5.56 -20.33
CA VAL A 62 30.54 5.31 -18.91
C VAL A 62 29.62 4.09 -18.75
N VAL A 63 30.16 3.02 -18.18
CA VAL A 63 29.45 1.74 -17.98
C VAL A 63 29.35 1.39 -16.51
N ILE A 64 28.26 0.71 -16.15
CA ILE A 64 28.02 0.25 -14.77
C ILE A 64 28.49 -1.19 -14.66
N ASN A 65 29.37 -1.45 -13.70
CA ASN A 65 29.84 -2.79 -13.40
C ASN A 65 29.18 -3.34 -12.13
N LYS A 66 28.69 -4.57 -12.21
CA LYS A 66 28.08 -5.34 -11.08
C LYS A 66 28.76 -6.68 -10.86
N ARG A 67 29.85 -6.94 -11.58
CA ARG A 67 30.58 -8.20 -11.48
C ARG A 67 31.83 -8.01 -10.63
N SER A 68 32.29 -9.10 -10.05
CA SER A 68 33.55 -9.13 -9.32
C SER A 68 34.74 -8.76 -10.20
N PRO A 69 35.78 -8.12 -9.65
CA PRO A 69 37.02 -7.77 -10.37
C PRO A 69 37.69 -8.92 -11.11
N ASP A 70 37.69 -10.12 -10.57
CA ASP A 70 38.24 -11.34 -11.17
C ASP A 70 37.48 -11.76 -12.45
N ARG A 71 36.22 -11.32 -12.61
CA ARG A 71 35.34 -11.62 -13.73
C ARG A 71 35.22 -10.45 -14.72
N TYR A 72 36.00 -9.41 -14.59
CA TYR A 72 36.07 -8.31 -15.57
C TYR A 72 36.61 -8.75 -16.92
N LYS A 73 36.98 -10.01 -17.07
CA LYS A 73 37.46 -10.54 -18.33
C LYS A 73 36.50 -10.19 -19.45
N SER A 74 37.00 -9.24 -20.28
CA SER A 74 36.57 -9.00 -21.65
C SER A 74 35.05 -8.98 -21.86
N TYR A 75 34.41 -7.85 -21.58
CA TYR A 75 33.21 -7.51 -22.34
C TYR A 75 33.65 -7.16 -23.76
N SER A 76 33.99 -8.17 -24.52
CA SER A 76 33.86 -8.09 -25.97
C SER A 76 32.35 -7.93 -26.18
N LEU A 77 31.92 -6.85 -26.81
CA LEU A 77 30.54 -6.66 -27.32
C LEU A 77 30.11 -7.77 -28.29
N LYS A 78 30.96 -8.80 -28.47
CA LYS A 78 30.82 -9.95 -29.34
C LYS A 78 29.55 -10.82 -29.05
N ASN A 79 28.89 -10.61 -27.94
CA ASN A 79 27.72 -11.43 -27.55
C ASN A 79 26.38 -10.71 -27.76
N LEU A 80 26.33 -9.57 -28.41
CA LEU A 80 25.07 -8.84 -28.67
C LEU A 80 24.65 -8.81 -30.14
N THR A 81 25.52 -9.09 -31.07
CA THR A 81 25.16 -9.28 -32.48
C THR A 81 26.19 -10.21 -33.14
N ASP A 82 25.77 -11.23 -33.83
CA ASP A 82 26.62 -12.22 -34.55
C ASP A 82 27.44 -11.63 -35.68
N ASP A 83 27.38 -10.32 -35.96
CA ASP A 83 27.99 -9.65 -37.10
C ASP A 83 28.67 -8.30 -36.79
N ALA A 84 29.08 -8.04 -35.55
CA ALA A 84 29.80 -6.79 -35.26
C ALA A 84 31.27 -7.02 -35.01
N ASP A 85 32.10 -6.25 -35.71
CA ASP A 85 33.54 -6.11 -35.44
C ASP A 85 33.77 -5.97 -33.94
N SER A 86 34.55 -6.87 -33.35
CA SER A 86 34.85 -6.85 -31.92
C SER A 86 35.62 -5.57 -31.62
N VAL A 87 34.93 -4.59 -31.03
CA VAL A 87 35.58 -3.45 -30.42
C VAL A 87 36.35 -3.97 -29.20
N THR A 88 37.61 -4.26 -29.37
CA THR A 88 38.58 -4.51 -28.30
C THR A 88 38.90 -3.15 -27.71
N TYR A 89 38.34 -2.85 -26.54
CA TYR A 89 38.80 -1.71 -25.77
C TYR A 89 40.23 -1.97 -25.32
N ASP A 90 41.09 -1.00 -25.54
CA ASP A 90 42.45 -1.02 -25.06
C ASP A 90 42.43 -1.05 -23.53
N ASP A 91 42.99 -2.11 -22.94
CA ASP A 91 42.99 -2.26 -21.48
C ASP A 91 43.70 -1.07 -20.80
N GLU A 92 44.69 -0.48 -21.45
CA GLU A 92 45.43 0.67 -20.95
C GLU A 92 44.58 1.95 -20.84
N LYS A 93 43.48 2.05 -21.60
CA LYS A 93 42.56 3.20 -21.58
C LYS A 93 41.31 2.99 -20.77
N THR A 94 41.33 2.05 -19.83
CA THR A 94 40.23 1.76 -18.97
C THR A 94 40.44 2.33 -17.57
N THR A 95 39.45 3.07 -17.08
CA THR A 95 39.42 3.60 -15.70
C THR A 95 38.26 2.95 -14.92
N ASN A 96 38.58 2.39 -13.77
CA ASN A 96 37.62 1.76 -12.87
C ASN A 96 37.43 2.66 -11.64
N ILE A 97 36.16 3.05 -11.33
CA ILE A 97 35.83 3.93 -10.22
C ILE A 97 34.92 3.16 -9.27
N ILE A 98 35.39 2.97 -8.05
CA ILE A 98 34.71 2.27 -6.96
C ILE A 98 34.44 3.27 -5.84
N VAL A 99 33.17 3.63 -5.61
CA VAL A 99 32.75 4.51 -4.49
C VAL A 99 31.72 3.76 -3.65
N SER A 100 32.14 3.34 -2.46
CA SER A 100 31.28 2.54 -1.58
C SER A 100 31.56 2.84 -0.10
N THR A 101 30.68 2.45 0.78
CA THR A 101 30.92 2.52 2.22
C THR A 101 31.99 1.53 2.67
N GLN A 102 32.12 0.41 1.97
CA GLN A 102 33.11 -0.62 2.23
C GLN A 102 33.56 -1.30 0.94
N VAL A 103 34.83 -1.59 0.84
CA VAL A 103 35.47 -2.36 -0.24
C VAL A 103 36.34 -3.41 0.43
N ILE A 104 35.84 -4.64 0.51
CA ILE A 104 36.47 -5.76 1.19
C ILE A 104 36.67 -6.88 0.16
N PRO A 105 37.68 -6.78 -0.72
CA PRO A 105 37.97 -7.81 -1.70
C PRO A 105 38.58 -9.05 -1.03
N ASP A 106 38.32 -10.21 -1.59
CA ASP A 106 39.04 -11.44 -1.29
C ASP A 106 40.41 -11.49 -2.02
N ASP A 107 41.18 -12.57 -1.80
CA ASP A 107 42.53 -12.69 -2.38
C ASP A 107 42.51 -12.70 -3.91
N ASP A 108 41.52 -13.35 -4.52
CA ASP A 108 41.41 -13.42 -5.98
C ASP A 108 41.02 -12.04 -6.56
N GLU A 109 40.12 -11.34 -5.86
CA GLU A 109 39.72 -9.99 -6.25
C GLU A 109 40.84 -8.95 -6.09
N VAL A 110 41.66 -9.06 -5.03
CA VAL A 110 42.86 -8.26 -4.84
C VAL A 110 43.84 -8.51 -5.96
N ALA A 111 44.14 -9.79 -6.27
CA ALA A 111 45.02 -10.15 -7.35
C ALA A 111 44.52 -9.62 -8.71
N ALA A 112 43.22 -9.65 -8.93
CA ALA A 112 42.59 -9.10 -10.13
C ALA A 112 42.73 -7.58 -10.21
N ILE A 113 42.48 -6.85 -9.10
CA ILE A 113 42.62 -5.37 -9.03
C ILE A 113 44.09 -4.97 -9.33
N LEU A 114 45.03 -5.59 -8.64
CA LEU A 114 46.47 -5.32 -8.85
C LEU A 114 46.93 -5.72 -10.26
N GLY A 115 46.40 -6.84 -10.78
CA GLY A 115 46.66 -7.28 -12.15
C GLY A 115 46.09 -6.33 -13.22
N MET A 116 44.94 -5.69 -13.00
CA MET A 116 44.44 -4.64 -13.90
C MET A 116 45.38 -3.45 -13.93
N VAL A 117 45.80 -2.99 -12.75
CA VAL A 117 46.75 -1.84 -12.68
C VAL A 117 48.10 -2.17 -13.32
N ALA A 118 48.60 -3.38 -13.08
CA ALA A 118 49.87 -3.82 -13.72
C ALA A 118 49.81 -3.87 -15.27
N ARG A 119 48.59 -4.08 -15.82
CA ARG A 119 48.35 -4.06 -17.28
C ARG A 119 48.04 -2.66 -17.84
N GLY A 120 48.21 -1.60 -17.08
CA GLY A 120 48.00 -0.23 -17.51
C GLY A 120 46.63 0.38 -17.23
N GLN A 121 45.68 -0.35 -16.62
CA GLN A 121 44.42 0.22 -16.24
C GLN A 121 44.55 1.13 -15.00
N HIS A 122 43.62 2.07 -14.85
CA HIS A 122 43.57 2.93 -13.69
C HIS A 122 42.41 2.52 -12.78
N VAL A 123 42.68 2.39 -11.49
CA VAL A 123 41.66 2.00 -10.48
C VAL A 123 41.63 3.06 -9.39
N PHE A 124 40.45 3.63 -9.18
CA PHE A 124 40.15 4.60 -8.13
C PHE A 124 39.18 3.97 -7.13
N ILE A 125 39.62 3.82 -5.88
CA ILE A 125 38.84 3.28 -4.78
C ILE A 125 38.59 4.36 -3.74
N SER A 126 37.35 4.74 -3.52
CA SER A 126 36.95 5.64 -2.46
C SER A 126 36.01 4.92 -1.49
N SER A 127 36.48 4.67 -0.28
CA SER A 127 35.75 3.87 0.71
C SER A 127 36.04 4.29 2.15
N LEU A 128 35.05 4.13 3.05
CA LEU A 128 35.26 4.29 4.49
C LEU A 128 36.04 3.11 5.06
N ARG A 129 35.76 1.90 4.58
CA ARG A 129 36.40 0.69 5.05
C ARG A 129 37.00 -0.07 3.87
N ILE A 130 38.28 -0.33 3.94
CA ILE A 130 38.99 -1.16 2.96
C ILE A 130 39.43 -2.46 3.65
N GLY A 131 39.32 -3.58 2.96
CA GLY A 131 39.72 -4.90 3.47
C GLY A 131 41.21 -4.98 3.75
N GLU A 132 41.56 -5.69 4.84
CA GLU A 132 42.93 -5.85 5.28
C GLU A 132 43.80 -6.51 4.21
N THR A 133 43.27 -7.49 3.46
CA THR A 133 43.97 -8.18 2.35
C THR A 133 44.52 -7.17 1.34
N LEU A 134 43.70 -6.18 0.92
CA LEU A 134 44.17 -5.14 -0.03
C LEU A 134 45.17 -4.18 0.64
N LEU A 135 44.88 -3.77 1.91
CA LEU A 135 45.77 -2.85 2.64
C LEU A 135 47.17 -3.48 2.90
N ASP A 136 47.20 -4.75 3.30
CA ASP A 136 48.46 -5.48 3.53
C ASP A 136 49.25 -5.64 2.22
N SER A 137 48.60 -5.93 1.09
CA SER A 137 49.24 -6.00 -0.23
C SER A 137 49.86 -4.67 -0.68
N LEU A 138 49.37 -3.55 -0.17
CA LEU A 138 49.84 -2.20 -0.44
C LEU A 138 50.75 -1.64 0.65
N HIS A 139 51.03 -2.41 1.69
CA HIS A 139 51.74 -1.98 2.92
C HIS A 139 51.16 -0.73 3.58
N LEU A 140 49.83 -0.61 3.54
CA LEU A 140 49.10 0.49 4.13
C LEU A 140 48.46 0.09 5.49
N LYS A 141 48.41 1.04 6.40
CA LYS A 141 47.63 0.92 7.65
C LYS A 141 46.68 2.11 7.76
N THR A 142 45.41 1.81 7.99
CA THR A 142 44.39 2.82 8.18
C THR A 142 43.93 2.88 9.63
N ALA A 143 43.49 4.04 10.06
CA ALA A 143 42.82 4.23 11.36
C ALA A 143 41.46 4.86 11.14
N PHE A 144 40.51 4.35 11.91
CA PHE A 144 39.16 4.87 11.96
C PHE A 144 39.11 6.03 12.94
N TYR A 145 38.69 7.20 12.47
CA TYR A 145 38.24 8.24 13.37
C TYR A 145 36.71 8.09 13.52
N THR A 146 36.30 7.37 14.54
CA THR A 146 34.90 7.30 14.91
C THR A 146 34.54 8.52 15.77
N SER A 147 34.50 9.71 15.21
CA SER A 147 33.63 10.76 15.74
C SER A 147 32.19 10.37 15.33
N ALA A 148 31.78 9.17 15.78
CA ALA A 148 30.47 8.66 15.52
C ALA A 148 29.44 9.63 16.07
N TYR A 149 28.66 10.24 15.19
CA TYR A 149 27.41 10.92 15.48
C TYR A 149 27.46 12.29 16.19
N ASN A 150 28.56 13.00 16.22
CA ASN A 150 28.52 14.40 16.56
C ASN A 150 27.94 15.18 15.37
N THR A 151 26.71 15.66 15.51
CA THR A 151 25.97 16.36 14.46
C THR A 151 26.55 17.73 14.10
N ASP A 152 27.55 18.17 14.80
CA ASP A 152 28.19 19.49 14.69
C ASP A 152 29.57 19.44 14.01
N ASP A 153 30.07 18.24 13.66
CA ASP A 153 31.35 18.11 12.99
C ASP A 153 31.21 18.40 11.48
N SER A 154 32.05 19.26 10.97
CA SER A 154 32.18 19.50 9.54
C SER A 154 33.30 18.63 8.97
N LEU A 155 33.07 17.98 7.83
CA LEU A 155 34.13 17.32 7.08
C LEU A 155 34.95 18.39 6.34
N THR A 156 36.25 18.38 6.54
CA THR A 156 37.20 19.16 5.76
C THR A 156 38.24 18.21 5.15
N VAL A 157 38.35 18.23 3.83
CA VAL A 157 39.30 17.45 3.05
C VAL A 157 40.12 18.38 2.19
N SER A 158 41.37 18.05 1.99
CA SER A 158 42.22 18.77 1.04
C SER A 158 42.74 17.85 -0.04
N VAL A 159 42.97 18.43 -1.20
CA VAL A 159 43.61 17.74 -2.35
C VAL A 159 44.64 18.69 -2.98
N ASN A 160 45.78 18.15 -3.34
CA ASN A 160 46.77 18.89 -4.11
C ASN A 160 46.26 19.06 -5.55
N ASN A 161 46.39 20.24 -6.08
CA ASN A 161 46.12 20.46 -7.50
C ASN A 161 47.26 19.83 -8.34
N PRO A 162 46.97 18.90 -9.27
CA PRO A 162 48.03 18.25 -10.05
C PRO A 162 48.82 19.22 -10.96
N GLU A 163 48.22 20.37 -11.29
CA GLU A 163 48.87 21.36 -12.17
C GLU A 163 49.72 22.36 -11.42
N THR A 164 49.24 22.83 -10.24
CA THR A 164 49.93 23.88 -9.46
C THR A 164 50.63 23.35 -8.22
N ASN A 165 50.36 22.12 -7.85
CA ASN A 165 50.78 21.49 -6.57
C ASN A 165 50.35 22.24 -5.29
N ASP A 166 49.40 23.18 -5.44
CA ASP A 166 48.79 23.86 -4.30
C ASP A 166 47.78 23.00 -3.60
N SER A 167 47.76 23.02 -2.28
CA SER A 167 46.76 22.30 -1.53
C SER A 167 45.47 23.11 -1.38
N LEU A 168 44.36 22.59 -1.92
CA LEU A 168 43.04 23.20 -1.84
C LEU A 168 42.21 22.47 -0.80
N ALA A 169 41.66 23.22 0.18
CA ALA A 169 40.81 22.67 1.23
C ALA A 169 39.34 22.96 0.97
N PHE A 170 38.49 21.95 1.19
CA PHE A 170 37.06 21.98 0.97
C PHE A 170 36.31 21.48 2.21
N SER A 171 35.27 22.17 2.62
CA SER A 171 34.50 21.82 3.80
C SER A 171 33.01 21.84 3.55
N TYR A 172 32.25 21.05 4.34
CA TYR A 172 30.80 21.09 4.35
C TYR A 172 30.26 20.77 5.76
N PRO A 173 29.08 21.30 6.16
CA PRO A 173 28.45 21.03 7.43
C PRO A 173 27.68 19.71 7.35
N GLY A 174 28.35 18.59 7.52
CA GLY A 174 27.76 17.26 7.40
C GLY A 174 28.61 16.22 8.10
N PHE A 175 28.26 14.94 7.93
CA PHE A 175 29.02 13.88 8.59
C PHE A 175 30.50 13.91 8.22
N ALA A 176 31.34 14.02 9.24
CA ALA A 176 32.78 13.83 9.13
C ALA A 176 33.10 12.33 9.17
N LEU A 177 32.73 11.60 8.09
CA LEU A 177 33.09 10.21 7.90
C LEU A 177 34.33 10.18 7.01
N ASP A 178 35.48 10.36 7.63
CA ASP A 178 36.78 10.27 7.01
C ASP A 178 37.70 9.36 7.82
N ASN A 179 38.56 8.68 7.11
CA ASN A 179 39.62 7.87 7.67
C ASN A 179 40.96 8.41 7.18
N TYR A 180 42.03 7.96 7.79
CA TYR A 180 43.36 8.38 7.41
C TYR A 180 44.34 7.21 7.40
N PHE A 181 45.42 7.34 6.66
CA PHE A 181 46.52 6.40 6.69
C PHE A 181 47.44 6.73 7.85
N VAL A 182 47.70 5.74 8.71
CA VAL A 182 48.64 5.87 9.86
C VAL A 182 50.08 5.98 9.38
N SER A 183 50.40 5.25 8.33
CA SER A 183 51.70 5.26 7.66
C SER A 183 51.57 5.08 6.18
N VAL A 184 52.32 5.86 5.43
CA VAL A 184 52.44 5.76 3.96
C VAL A 184 53.93 5.74 3.65
N ASP A 185 54.37 4.72 2.92
CA ASP A 185 55.75 4.69 2.43
C ASP A 185 55.87 5.60 1.18
N SER A 186 56.53 6.71 1.39
CA SER A 186 56.70 7.72 0.31
C SER A 186 57.60 7.24 -0.85
N SER A 187 58.24 6.07 -0.72
CA SER A 187 59.02 5.48 -1.80
C SER A 187 58.14 4.78 -2.86
N ILE A 188 56.95 4.32 -2.44
CA ILE A 188 56.03 3.54 -3.27
C ILE A 188 54.71 4.27 -3.56
N ALA A 189 54.31 5.20 -2.69
CA ALA A 189 53.03 5.89 -2.78
C ALA A 189 53.17 7.42 -2.64
N ALA A 190 52.50 8.17 -3.51
CA ALA A 190 52.39 9.61 -3.42
C ALA A 190 51.17 10.02 -2.62
N VAL A 191 51.31 10.95 -1.67
CA VAL A 191 50.21 11.54 -0.91
C VAL A 191 49.60 12.69 -1.71
N LEU A 192 48.35 12.55 -2.10
CA LEU A 192 47.61 13.52 -2.92
C LEU A 192 46.63 14.38 -2.13
N GLY A 193 46.17 13.91 -0.98
CA GLY A 193 45.20 14.62 -0.15
C GLY A 193 45.34 14.30 1.32
N LYS A 194 44.81 15.21 2.15
CA LYS A 194 44.88 15.14 3.63
C LYS A 194 43.53 15.51 4.25
N ASP A 195 43.33 15.02 5.45
CA ASP A 195 42.18 15.40 6.31
C ASP A 195 42.41 16.79 6.99
N GLN A 196 41.43 17.21 7.80
CA GLN A 196 41.49 18.48 8.54
C GLN A 196 42.62 18.56 9.57
N TYR A 197 43.24 17.44 9.95
CA TYR A 197 44.34 17.35 10.88
C TYR A 197 45.71 17.22 10.16
N GLY A 198 45.71 17.30 8.85
CA GLY A 198 46.93 17.15 8.03
C GLY A 198 47.37 15.71 7.85
N ARG A 199 46.54 14.69 8.20
CA ARG A 199 46.84 13.27 8.05
C ARG A 199 46.49 12.82 6.61
N PRO A 200 47.29 11.94 5.99
CA PRO A 200 47.03 11.44 4.64
C PRO A 200 45.69 10.70 4.55
N ASN A 201 44.85 11.03 3.60
CA ASN A 201 43.60 10.33 3.31
C ASN A 201 43.39 9.98 1.84
N PHE A 202 44.29 10.44 0.96
CA PHE A 202 44.27 10.14 -0.47
C PHE A 202 45.69 9.87 -0.96
N VAL A 203 45.93 8.68 -1.53
CA VAL A 203 47.26 8.21 -1.99
C VAL A 203 47.15 7.61 -3.38
N GLN A 204 48.26 7.65 -4.11
CA GLN A 204 48.45 7.10 -5.45
C GLN A 204 49.64 6.15 -5.47
N PHE A 205 49.43 5.01 -6.09
CA PHE A 205 50.48 4.05 -6.47
C PHE A 205 50.60 4.02 -7.98
N ASN A 206 51.84 4.15 -8.51
CA ASN A 206 52.11 4.02 -9.92
C ASN A 206 52.84 2.71 -10.20
N TYR A 207 52.38 2.02 -11.21
CA TYR A 207 52.96 0.72 -11.64
C TYR A 207 53.75 0.87 -12.95
N GLU A 208 54.76 0.03 -13.12
CA GLU A 208 55.62 0.05 -14.29
C GLU A 208 54.86 -0.13 -15.62
N GLY A 209 53.71 -0.85 -15.58
CA GLY A 209 52.83 -1.01 -16.73
C GLY A 209 52.01 0.23 -17.13
N GLY A 210 52.29 1.40 -16.52
CA GLY A 210 51.58 2.65 -16.80
C GLY A 210 50.25 2.85 -16.06
N GLY A 211 49.73 1.83 -15.41
CA GLY A 211 48.52 1.94 -14.60
C GLY A 211 48.78 2.59 -13.26
N SER A 212 47.72 3.09 -12.65
CA SER A 212 47.77 3.71 -11.32
C SER A 212 46.61 3.25 -10.43
N LEU A 213 46.90 3.01 -9.15
CA LEU A 213 45.90 2.71 -8.13
C LEU A 213 45.78 3.89 -7.20
N PHE A 214 44.56 4.36 -7.01
CA PHE A 214 44.22 5.46 -6.11
C PHE A 214 43.39 4.95 -4.95
N ILE A 215 43.80 5.26 -3.75
CA ILE A 215 43.04 4.91 -2.52
C ILE A 215 42.68 6.19 -1.80
N HIS A 216 41.37 6.40 -1.64
CA HIS A 216 40.77 7.57 -1.02
C HIS A 216 39.87 7.16 0.14
N LEU A 217 40.03 7.75 1.33
CA LEU A 217 39.39 7.33 2.56
C LEU A 217 38.26 8.26 3.04
N ALA A 218 37.83 9.22 2.20
CA ALA A 218 36.75 10.15 2.50
C ALA A 218 35.62 10.09 1.44
N PRO A 219 34.95 8.92 1.22
CA PRO A 219 33.99 8.76 0.13
C PRO A 219 32.76 9.67 0.27
N VAL A 220 32.47 10.21 1.46
CA VAL A 220 31.39 11.19 1.67
C VAL A 220 31.64 12.48 0.88
N ALA A 221 32.91 12.77 0.51
CA ALA A 221 33.26 13.88 -0.37
C ALA A 221 32.73 13.70 -1.82
N PHE A 222 32.25 12.50 -2.19
CA PHE A 222 31.54 12.24 -3.44
C PHE A 222 30.02 12.29 -3.29
N SER A 223 29.51 12.59 -2.09
CA SER A 223 28.06 12.65 -1.85
C SER A 223 27.42 13.89 -2.47
N ASN A 224 26.14 13.77 -2.81
CA ASN A 224 25.35 14.89 -3.34
C ASN A 224 25.43 16.13 -2.41
N PHE A 225 25.39 15.93 -1.09
CA PHE A 225 25.43 17.05 -0.14
C PHE A 225 26.77 17.76 -0.12
N PHE A 226 27.85 17.01 -0.13
CA PHE A 226 29.20 17.61 -0.20
C PHE A 226 29.38 18.38 -1.51
N LEU A 227 29.11 17.74 -2.66
CA LEU A 227 29.39 18.30 -3.97
C LEU A 227 28.54 19.53 -4.32
N LEU A 228 27.31 19.58 -3.81
CA LEU A 228 26.40 20.70 -4.00
C LEU A 228 26.61 21.85 -3.02
N HIS A 229 27.49 21.65 -2.01
CA HIS A 229 27.78 22.71 -1.03
C HIS A 229 28.83 23.66 -1.57
N LYS A 230 28.52 24.94 -1.69
CA LYS A 230 29.43 26.00 -2.16
C LYS A 230 30.14 25.60 -3.47
N ASN A 231 31.49 25.60 -3.48
CA ASN A 231 32.31 25.24 -4.60
C ASN A 231 32.97 23.86 -4.49
N ASN A 232 32.38 22.96 -3.69
CA ASN A 232 32.97 21.65 -3.40
C ASN A 232 33.01 20.71 -4.64
N LYS A 233 32.28 21.05 -5.73
CA LYS A 233 32.44 20.35 -7.00
C LYS A 233 33.89 20.40 -7.48
N ALA A 234 34.62 21.50 -7.19
CA ALA A 234 36.02 21.62 -7.56
C ALA A 234 36.92 20.57 -6.87
N TYR A 235 36.54 20.07 -5.67
CA TYR A 235 37.24 18.94 -5.07
C TYR A 235 37.13 17.68 -5.95
N TYR A 236 35.89 17.36 -6.38
CA TYR A 236 35.63 16.23 -7.24
C TYR A 236 36.40 16.33 -8.58
N ASP A 237 36.37 17.52 -9.18
CA ASP A 237 37.07 17.77 -10.44
C ASP A 237 38.60 17.58 -10.26
N ASN A 238 39.18 18.08 -9.14
CA ASN A 238 40.60 17.91 -8.84
C ASN A 238 40.98 16.47 -8.51
N VAL A 239 40.19 15.76 -7.73
CA VAL A 239 40.46 14.35 -7.39
C VAL A 239 40.44 13.47 -8.63
N LEU A 240 39.44 13.65 -9.49
CA LEU A 240 39.31 12.85 -10.71
C LEU A 240 40.26 13.32 -11.84
N SER A 241 40.86 14.51 -11.73
CA SER A 241 41.87 14.98 -12.72
C SER A 241 43.20 14.24 -12.65
N TYR A 242 43.45 13.49 -11.58
CA TYR A 242 44.56 12.54 -11.50
C TYR A 242 44.40 11.32 -12.40
N LEU A 243 43.17 11.02 -12.79
CA LEU A 243 42.87 9.95 -13.74
C LEU A 243 43.06 10.42 -15.19
N PRO A 244 43.48 9.55 -16.12
CA PRO A 244 43.71 9.94 -17.49
C PRO A 244 42.41 10.36 -18.19
N LYS A 245 42.42 11.55 -18.77
CA LYS A 245 41.26 12.11 -19.51
C LYS A 245 41.04 11.42 -20.87
N ASN A 246 41.98 10.66 -21.35
CA ASN A 246 41.92 9.89 -22.61
C ASN A 246 41.38 8.46 -22.41
N SER A 247 40.75 8.18 -21.26
CA SER A 247 40.10 6.90 -21.04
C SER A 247 39.00 6.67 -22.07
N GLU A 248 38.95 5.47 -22.66
CA GLU A 248 37.90 5.05 -23.60
C GLU A 248 36.69 4.48 -22.85
N VAL A 249 36.95 3.83 -21.71
CA VAL A 249 35.92 3.23 -20.85
C VAL A 249 36.10 3.68 -19.42
N VAL A 250 35.05 4.20 -18.83
CA VAL A 250 34.97 4.47 -17.40
C VAL A 250 33.93 3.54 -16.76
N ARG A 251 34.39 2.62 -15.92
CA ARG A 251 33.54 1.67 -15.21
C ARG A 251 33.23 2.19 -13.83
N TRP A 252 31.93 2.46 -13.57
CA TRP A 252 31.42 2.72 -12.23
C TRP A 252 31.05 1.42 -11.57
N ASP A 253 31.68 1.09 -10.47
CA ASP A 253 31.47 -0.17 -9.76
C ASP A 253 30.26 -0.09 -8.82
N GLU A 254 29.42 -1.11 -8.87
CA GLU A 254 28.35 -1.39 -7.92
C GLU A 254 28.50 -2.76 -7.26
N TYR A 255 29.53 -3.53 -7.58
CA TYR A 255 29.74 -4.85 -7.04
C TYR A 255 29.98 -4.80 -5.53
N PHE A 256 30.94 -4.00 -5.07
CA PHE A 256 31.30 -3.89 -3.66
C PHE A 256 30.22 -3.26 -2.79
N ARG A 257 29.20 -2.70 -3.38
CA ARG A 257 28.04 -2.25 -2.63
C ARG A 257 27.25 -3.42 -2.00
N TYR A 258 27.20 -4.54 -2.68
CA TYR A 258 26.41 -5.72 -2.28
C TYR A 258 27.30 -6.88 -1.78
N HIS A 259 28.59 -6.81 -2.05
CA HIS A 259 29.56 -7.86 -1.73
C HIS A 259 30.37 -7.46 -0.49
N THR A 260 30.28 -8.27 0.54
CA THR A 260 31.13 -8.22 1.73
C THR A 260 31.83 -9.55 1.84
N SER A 261 33.11 -9.59 1.43
CA SER A 261 33.96 -10.75 1.67
C SER A 261 34.33 -10.80 3.16
N GLY A 262 34.07 -11.92 3.77
CA GLY A 262 34.32 -12.12 5.19
C GLY A 262 33.02 -12.36 5.96
N GLY A 263 32.79 -13.61 6.34
CA GLY A 263 31.61 -14.20 6.94
C GLY A 263 31.15 -13.64 8.29
N ASP A 264 31.19 -12.36 8.45
CA ASP A 264 30.43 -11.70 9.51
C ASP A 264 29.25 -10.98 8.83
N HIS A 265 28.17 -11.74 8.72
CA HIS A 265 26.85 -11.26 8.37
C HIS A 265 26.34 -10.32 9.47
N GLY A 266 26.93 -9.14 9.58
CA GLY A 266 26.25 -7.96 9.98
C GLY A 266 25.23 -7.54 8.91
N SER A 267 24.70 -8.52 8.16
CA SER A 267 23.45 -8.32 7.46
C SER A 267 22.44 -8.03 8.56
N GLU A 268 22.05 -6.78 8.74
CA GLU A 268 20.66 -6.54 9.05
C GLU A 268 19.91 -7.57 8.19
N LYS A 269 19.45 -8.65 8.81
CA LYS A 269 18.44 -9.51 8.24
C LYS A 269 17.30 -8.56 7.95
N GLU A 270 17.34 -7.96 6.75
CA GLU A 270 16.19 -7.29 6.20
C GLU A 270 15.10 -8.33 6.32
N GLY A 271 14.26 -8.14 7.33
CA GLY A 271 13.24 -9.12 7.65
C GLY A 271 12.51 -9.41 6.35
N LYS A 272 12.67 -10.64 5.85
CA LYS A 272 12.00 -11.12 4.64
C LYS A 272 10.47 -11.22 4.83
N GLY A 273 9.92 -10.57 5.86
CA GLY A 273 8.49 -10.39 6.02
C GLY A 273 7.96 -9.32 5.07
N LEU A 274 6.75 -9.54 4.57
CA LEU A 274 6.04 -8.58 3.71
C LEU A 274 6.04 -7.14 4.28
N PHE A 275 6.25 -7.00 5.58
CA PHE A 275 6.21 -5.78 6.37
C PHE A 275 7.55 -5.43 7.04
N GLY A 276 8.63 -6.18 6.75
CA GLY A 276 9.96 -5.89 7.31
C GLY A 276 10.50 -4.55 6.82
N ALA A 277 11.34 -3.89 7.63
CA ALA A 277 11.96 -2.61 7.28
C ALA A 277 12.76 -2.67 5.96
N GLY A 278 13.17 -3.86 5.53
CA GLY A 278 13.85 -4.14 4.27
C GLY A 278 12.93 -4.38 3.07
N SER A 279 11.61 -4.53 3.28
CA SER A 279 10.67 -4.72 2.18
C SER A 279 10.52 -3.40 1.39
N TRP A 280 10.17 -3.51 0.10
CA TRP A 280 9.87 -2.34 -0.74
C TRP A 280 8.81 -1.43 -0.10
N LEU A 281 7.82 -2.02 0.59
CA LEU A 281 6.80 -1.29 1.32
C LEU A 281 7.37 -0.52 2.53
N GLY A 282 8.33 -1.11 3.26
CA GLY A 282 8.98 -0.45 4.41
C GLY A 282 9.88 0.71 4.01
N LYS A 283 10.44 0.69 2.79
CA LYS A 283 11.32 1.74 2.26
C LYS A 283 10.57 3.04 1.91
N GLN A 284 9.27 2.99 1.74
CA GLN A 284 8.42 4.16 1.46
C GLN A 284 7.72 4.65 2.73
N PRO A 285 8.17 5.76 3.35
CA PRO A 285 7.63 6.22 4.63
C PRO A 285 6.14 6.56 4.58
N GLY A 286 5.63 6.98 3.42
CA GLY A 286 4.21 7.21 3.20
C GLY A 286 3.40 5.92 3.15
N LEU A 287 3.91 4.90 2.47
CA LEU A 287 3.24 3.63 2.26
C LEU A 287 3.21 2.79 3.55
N SER A 288 4.29 2.83 4.34
CA SER A 288 4.36 2.19 5.66
C SER A 288 3.31 2.75 6.61
N LYS A 289 3.17 4.09 6.67
CA LYS A 289 2.14 4.75 7.49
C LYS A 289 0.73 4.42 7.00
N ALA A 290 0.49 4.42 5.69
CA ALA A 290 -0.79 4.06 5.10
C ALA A 290 -1.19 2.62 5.45
N MET A 291 -0.24 1.70 5.49
CA MET A 291 -0.48 0.31 5.83
C MET A 291 -0.80 0.12 7.32
N TRP A 292 -0.13 0.82 8.22
CA TRP A 292 -0.51 0.82 9.64
C TRP A 292 -1.93 1.37 9.85
N LEU A 293 -2.30 2.42 9.11
CA LEU A 293 -3.67 2.94 9.11
C LEU A 293 -4.68 1.94 8.59
N LEU A 294 -4.35 1.18 7.54
CA LEU A 294 -5.20 0.14 6.98
C LEU A 294 -5.39 -1.02 7.96
N LEU A 295 -4.32 -1.47 8.65
CA LEU A 295 -4.42 -2.48 9.71
C LEU A 295 -5.29 -1.99 10.87
N LEU A 296 -5.12 -0.74 11.28
CA LEU A 296 -5.93 -0.12 12.31
C LEU A 296 -7.40 -0.04 11.88
N LEU A 297 -7.67 0.34 10.62
CA LEU A 297 -9.02 0.36 10.05
C LEU A 297 -9.64 -1.04 10.04
N MET A 298 -8.90 -2.07 9.61
CA MET A 298 -9.36 -3.46 9.65
C MET A 298 -9.66 -3.93 11.08
N ALA A 299 -8.81 -3.55 12.05
CA ALA A 299 -9.05 -3.85 13.46
C ALA A 299 -10.34 -3.18 13.98
N PHE A 300 -10.61 -1.93 13.58
CA PHE A 300 -11.87 -1.24 13.88
C PHE A 300 -13.07 -1.95 13.26
N ILE A 301 -13.01 -2.28 11.98
CA ILE A 301 -14.10 -3.01 11.29
C ILE A 301 -14.36 -4.33 12.01
N TYR A 302 -13.30 -5.09 12.33
CA TYR A 302 -13.41 -6.34 13.06
C TYR A 302 -14.04 -6.13 14.45
N ALA A 303 -13.62 -5.12 15.22
CA ALA A 303 -14.19 -4.80 16.53
C ALA A 303 -15.67 -4.41 16.46
N PHE A 304 -16.10 -3.70 15.41
CA PHE A 304 -17.49 -3.34 15.20
C PHE A 304 -18.33 -4.50 14.69
N GLU A 305 -17.80 -5.36 13.83
CA GLU A 305 -18.51 -6.55 13.35
C GLU A 305 -18.54 -7.69 14.39
N SER A 306 -17.53 -7.78 15.24
CA SER A 306 -17.45 -8.76 16.34
C SER A 306 -18.45 -8.49 17.47
N LYS A 307 -19.05 -7.29 17.56
CA LYS A 307 -20.18 -7.06 18.45
C LYS A 307 -21.32 -7.98 18.03
N ARG A 308 -21.74 -8.86 18.95
CA ARG A 308 -22.87 -9.78 18.77
C ARG A 308 -24.01 -9.02 18.12
N LYS A 309 -24.26 -9.25 16.84
CA LYS A 309 -25.51 -8.83 16.20
C LYS A 309 -26.61 -9.52 16.98
N GLN A 310 -27.41 -8.77 17.72
CA GLN A 310 -28.62 -9.32 18.30
C GLN A 310 -29.37 -10.00 17.16
N ARG A 311 -29.75 -11.27 17.38
CA ARG A 311 -30.60 -11.97 16.41
C ARG A 311 -31.77 -11.06 16.12
N ILE A 312 -31.99 -10.73 14.86
CA ILE A 312 -33.15 -10.01 14.40
C ILE A 312 -34.33 -10.82 14.98
N ILE A 313 -35.07 -10.22 15.90
CA ILE A 313 -36.31 -10.85 16.43
C ILE A 313 -37.14 -11.09 15.17
N PRO A 314 -37.43 -12.35 14.81
CA PRO A 314 -38.21 -12.61 13.62
C PRO A 314 -39.55 -11.88 13.83
N VAL A 315 -39.96 -11.07 12.85
CA VAL A 315 -41.30 -10.46 12.87
C VAL A 315 -42.25 -11.61 12.89
N ILE A 316 -42.86 -11.88 14.08
CA ILE A 316 -43.92 -12.88 14.23
C ILE A 316 -45.06 -12.31 13.41
N GLN A 317 -45.31 -12.86 12.23
CA GLN A 317 -46.49 -12.50 11.47
C GLN A 317 -47.69 -12.85 12.35
N PRO A 318 -48.66 -11.92 12.55
CA PRO A 318 -49.85 -12.21 13.30
C PRO A 318 -50.45 -13.48 12.73
N LEU A 319 -50.88 -14.40 13.61
CA LEU A 319 -51.50 -15.67 13.23
C LEU A 319 -52.61 -15.38 12.25
N LYS A 320 -52.44 -15.79 10.99
CA LYS A 320 -53.51 -15.71 10.01
C LYS A 320 -54.69 -16.48 10.56
N ASN A 321 -55.83 -15.82 10.65
CA ASN A 321 -57.02 -16.47 11.11
C ASN A 321 -57.42 -17.54 10.09
N ALA A 322 -57.02 -18.78 10.36
CA ALA A 322 -57.26 -19.92 9.46
C ALA A 322 -58.73 -20.09 9.12
N SER A 323 -59.61 -19.69 10.08
CA SER A 323 -61.09 -19.74 9.87
C SER A 323 -61.53 -18.79 8.75
N VAL A 324 -60.94 -17.58 8.68
CA VAL A 324 -61.28 -16.62 7.60
C VAL A 324 -60.77 -17.12 6.25
N ASP A 325 -59.56 -17.67 6.17
CA ASP A 325 -59.02 -18.22 4.94
C ASP A 325 -59.80 -19.45 4.47
N PHE A 326 -60.26 -20.28 5.44
CA PHE A 326 -61.16 -21.42 5.15
C PHE A 326 -62.48 -20.92 4.57
N VAL A 327 -63.15 -19.96 5.19
CA VAL A 327 -64.40 -19.40 4.69
C VAL A 327 -64.24 -18.79 3.31
N LYS A 328 -63.15 -18.06 3.04
CA LYS A 328 -62.86 -17.52 1.70
C LYS A 328 -62.69 -18.64 0.67
N THR A 329 -62.03 -19.73 1.08
CA THR A 329 -61.80 -20.86 0.18
C THR A 329 -63.14 -21.57 -0.16
N ILE A 330 -63.97 -21.78 0.84
CA ILE A 330 -65.33 -22.34 0.67
C ILE A 330 -66.19 -21.42 -0.21
N GLY A 331 -66.19 -20.10 0.10
CA GLY A 331 -66.88 -19.11 -0.72
C GLY A 331 -66.48 -19.16 -2.18
N ARG A 332 -65.18 -19.28 -2.45
CA ARG A 332 -64.65 -19.38 -3.81
C ARG A 332 -65.10 -20.67 -4.50
N LEU A 333 -65.19 -21.79 -3.78
CA LEU A 333 -65.68 -23.06 -4.29
C LEU A 333 -67.14 -22.98 -4.69
N TYR A 334 -68.00 -22.37 -3.86
CA TYR A 334 -69.42 -22.16 -4.15
C TYR A 334 -69.62 -21.25 -5.39
N PHE A 335 -68.81 -20.16 -5.48
CA PHE A 335 -68.86 -19.28 -6.63
C PHE A 335 -68.45 -20.02 -7.94
N GLN A 336 -67.44 -20.88 -7.89
CA GLN A 336 -67.01 -21.66 -9.06
C GLN A 336 -68.07 -22.69 -9.51
N ARG A 337 -68.85 -23.25 -8.60
CA ARG A 337 -69.92 -24.21 -8.94
C ARG A 337 -71.16 -23.56 -9.53
N ARG A 338 -71.31 -22.24 -9.45
CA ARG A 338 -72.46 -21.46 -9.92
C ARG A 338 -73.82 -21.96 -9.41
N ASP A 339 -73.87 -22.65 -8.25
CA ASP A 339 -75.08 -23.15 -7.67
C ASP A 339 -75.66 -22.06 -6.72
N ASN A 340 -76.19 -20.99 -7.32
CA ASN A 340 -76.74 -19.83 -6.64
C ASN A 340 -77.99 -20.18 -5.83
N LYS A 341 -78.76 -21.15 -6.30
CA LYS A 341 -79.97 -21.60 -5.57
C LYS A 341 -79.61 -22.22 -4.22
N ASN A 342 -78.64 -23.13 -4.20
CA ASN A 342 -78.19 -23.76 -2.96
C ASN A 342 -77.59 -22.72 -1.98
N LEU A 343 -76.89 -21.75 -2.51
CA LEU A 343 -76.32 -20.69 -1.69
C LEU A 343 -77.40 -19.78 -1.07
N ALA A 344 -78.41 -19.40 -1.87
CA ALA A 344 -79.60 -18.64 -1.34
C ALA A 344 -80.35 -19.40 -0.25
N GLN A 345 -80.55 -20.71 -0.45
CA GLN A 345 -81.17 -21.56 0.56
C GLN A 345 -80.36 -21.57 1.88
N LYS A 346 -79.04 -21.73 1.77
CA LYS A 346 -78.17 -21.71 2.96
C LYS A 346 -78.16 -20.35 3.68
N MET A 347 -78.15 -19.25 2.89
CA MET A 347 -78.25 -17.91 3.45
C MET A 347 -79.55 -17.71 4.21
N THR A 348 -80.61 -18.23 3.68
CA THR A 348 -81.95 -18.21 4.36
C THR A 348 -81.96 -19.04 5.64
N VAL A 349 -81.43 -20.25 5.63
CA VAL A 349 -81.29 -21.09 6.82
C VAL A 349 -80.40 -20.39 7.84
N HIS A 350 -79.31 -19.80 7.48
CA HIS A 350 -78.39 -19.06 8.34
C HIS A 350 -79.11 -17.85 8.97
N PHE A 351 -79.92 -17.14 8.22
CA PHE A 351 -80.76 -16.07 8.76
C PHE A 351 -81.71 -16.55 9.77
N GLN A 352 -82.42 -17.66 9.51
CA GLN A 352 -83.37 -18.28 10.48
C GLN A 352 -82.69 -18.71 11.78
N ASP A 353 -81.49 -19.30 11.68
CA ASP A 353 -80.71 -19.71 12.82
C ASP A 353 -80.19 -18.49 13.63
N HIS A 354 -79.73 -17.42 12.91
CA HIS A 354 -79.34 -16.17 13.55
C HIS A 354 -80.49 -15.55 14.35
N VAL A 355 -81.69 -15.45 13.75
CA VAL A 355 -82.86 -14.89 14.39
C VAL A 355 -83.32 -15.76 15.61
N ARG A 356 -83.19 -17.07 15.45
CA ARG A 356 -83.48 -17.99 16.56
C ARG A 356 -82.49 -17.87 17.72
N SER A 357 -81.23 -17.81 17.40
CA SER A 357 -80.19 -17.74 18.42
C SER A 357 -80.10 -16.38 19.12
N LYS A 358 -80.23 -15.27 18.37
CA LYS A 358 -80.03 -13.91 18.90
C LYS A 358 -81.33 -13.40 19.58
N TYR A 359 -82.49 -13.69 18.98
CA TYR A 359 -83.74 -13.11 19.42
C TYR A 359 -84.68 -14.15 20.03
N GLY A 360 -84.37 -15.44 19.99
CA GLY A 360 -85.18 -16.53 20.57
C GLY A 360 -86.52 -16.73 19.86
N ILE A 361 -86.66 -16.36 18.62
CA ILE A 361 -87.86 -16.49 17.81
C ILE A 361 -87.72 -17.65 16.85
N ARG A 362 -88.70 -18.61 16.78
CA ARG A 362 -88.67 -19.60 15.73
C ARG A 362 -89.09 -18.93 14.42
N ALA A 363 -88.14 -18.93 13.45
CA ALA A 363 -88.38 -18.36 12.14
C ALA A 363 -89.29 -19.29 11.33
N SER A 364 -90.40 -18.75 10.88
CA SER A 364 -91.25 -19.36 9.84
C SER A 364 -91.51 -18.28 8.79
N LEU A 365 -91.05 -18.51 7.60
CA LEU A 365 -91.10 -17.50 6.50
C LEU A 365 -92.53 -17.22 6.05
N ASN A 366 -93.46 -18.12 6.32
CA ASN A 366 -94.87 -18.04 5.93
C ASN A 366 -95.80 -17.61 7.07
N ASP A 367 -95.26 -17.29 8.25
CA ASP A 367 -96.12 -16.88 9.38
C ASP A 367 -96.19 -15.34 9.50
N PRO A 368 -97.39 -14.74 9.27
CA PRO A 368 -97.54 -13.30 9.37
C PRO A 368 -97.34 -12.75 10.80
N GLU A 369 -97.41 -13.58 11.80
CA GLU A 369 -97.05 -13.19 13.18
C GLU A 369 -95.53 -13.12 13.42
N PHE A 370 -94.75 -13.85 12.62
CA PHE A 370 -93.28 -13.83 12.68
C PHE A 370 -92.71 -12.43 12.33
N GLU A 371 -93.20 -11.80 11.25
CA GLU A 371 -92.82 -10.45 10.85
C GLU A 371 -93.02 -9.44 12.00
N LYS A 372 -94.23 -9.44 12.63
CA LYS A 372 -94.54 -8.49 13.73
C LYS A 372 -93.65 -8.72 14.95
N ARG A 373 -93.44 -10.01 15.33
CA ARG A 373 -92.59 -10.36 16.45
C ARG A 373 -91.12 -10.00 16.21
N LEU A 374 -90.67 -10.18 15.03
CA LEU A 374 -89.26 -9.84 14.61
C LEU A 374 -89.08 -8.31 14.62
N ALA A 375 -89.98 -7.54 14.00
CA ALA A 375 -89.95 -6.07 14.01
C ALA A 375 -90.00 -5.51 15.45
N TRP A 376 -90.81 -6.06 16.30
CA TRP A 376 -90.93 -5.62 17.70
C TRP A 376 -89.68 -5.88 18.54
N LYS A 377 -89.00 -7.04 18.31
CA LYS A 377 -87.79 -7.40 19.06
C LYS A 377 -86.52 -6.73 18.55
N THR A 378 -86.48 -6.50 17.29
CA THR A 378 -85.28 -5.91 16.65
C THR A 378 -85.35 -4.38 16.55
N GLY A 379 -86.57 -3.79 16.61
CA GLY A 379 -86.76 -2.37 16.31
C GLY A 379 -86.51 -1.98 14.85
N TYR A 380 -86.35 -2.98 13.96
CA TYR A 380 -86.10 -2.76 12.55
C TYR A 380 -87.43 -2.51 11.80
N ASP A 381 -87.39 -1.73 10.73
CA ASP A 381 -88.54 -1.37 9.95
C ASP A 381 -89.35 -2.61 9.49
N SER A 382 -90.68 -2.66 9.83
CA SER A 382 -91.53 -3.75 9.48
C SER A 382 -91.70 -3.97 7.97
N ASN A 383 -91.70 -2.87 7.20
CA ASN A 383 -91.77 -2.99 5.75
C ASN A 383 -90.49 -3.61 5.13
N ALA A 384 -89.36 -3.28 5.69
CA ALA A 384 -88.08 -3.83 5.29
C ALA A 384 -87.98 -5.34 5.65
N ILE A 385 -88.47 -5.74 6.80
CA ILE A 385 -88.55 -7.16 7.14
C ILE A 385 -89.50 -7.91 6.23
N LYS A 386 -90.65 -7.35 5.95
CA LYS A 386 -91.62 -7.96 5.06
C LYS A 386 -91.05 -8.13 3.64
N ASP A 387 -90.39 -7.13 3.17
CA ASP A 387 -89.68 -7.17 1.84
C ASP A 387 -88.55 -8.23 1.83
N LEU A 388 -87.80 -8.34 2.92
CA LEU A 388 -86.73 -9.34 3.04
C LEU A 388 -87.36 -10.78 3.08
N LEU A 389 -88.36 -10.99 3.80
CA LEU A 389 -89.04 -12.32 3.91
C LEU A 389 -89.74 -12.71 2.61
N TYR A 390 -90.38 -11.74 1.97
CA TYR A 390 -90.97 -11.95 0.68
C TYR A 390 -89.91 -12.34 -0.39
N TYR A 391 -88.82 -11.63 -0.39
CA TYR A 391 -87.70 -11.88 -1.33
C TYR A 391 -87.06 -13.27 -1.06
N MET A 392 -86.91 -13.70 0.18
CA MET A 392 -86.46 -15.04 0.54
C MET A 392 -87.41 -16.13 0.04
N ASN A 393 -88.69 -15.95 0.20
CA ASN A 393 -89.67 -16.89 -0.28
C ASN A 393 -89.68 -16.99 -1.82
N MET A 394 -89.66 -15.85 -2.47
CA MET A 394 -89.57 -15.80 -3.94
C MET A 394 -88.39 -16.61 -4.47
N LEU A 395 -87.17 -16.40 -3.92
CA LEU A 395 -86.00 -17.14 -4.32
C LEU A 395 -86.01 -18.63 -4.00
N GLN A 396 -86.79 -19.06 -3.04
CA GLN A 396 -86.99 -20.50 -2.76
C GLN A 396 -87.89 -21.23 -3.80
N ASP A 397 -88.85 -20.51 -4.32
CA ASP A 397 -89.77 -21.05 -5.32
C ASP A 397 -89.19 -21.01 -6.77
N GLU A 398 -88.24 -20.16 -7.02
CA GLU A 398 -87.62 -20.09 -8.31
C GLU A 398 -86.75 -21.33 -8.64
N PRO A 399 -86.82 -21.89 -9.90
CA PRO A 399 -86.02 -23.04 -10.29
C PRO A 399 -84.54 -22.74 -10.34
N GLU A 400 -84.18 -21.54 -10.78
CA GLU A 400 -82.82 -21.06 -10.86
C GLU A 400 -82.73 -19.65 -10.29
N VAL A 401 -81.65 -19.36 -9.53
CA VAL A 401 -81.39 -18.04 -8.93
C VAL A 401 -80.25 -17.36 -9.73
N SER A 402 -80.50 -16.15 -10.22
CA SER A 402 -79.51 -15.35 -10.91
C SER A 402 -78.45 -14.82 -9.94
N GLU A 403 -77.28 -14.48 -10.43
CA GLU A 403 -76.20 -13.84 -9.66
C GLU A 403 -76.67 -12.51 -9.03
N GLU A 404 -77.43 -11.73 -9.78
CA GLU A 404 -78.00 -10.47 -9.35
C GLU A 404 -79.00 -10.66 -8.19
N GLY A 405 -79.84 -11.71 -8.31
CA GLY A 405 -80.78 -12.06 -7.23
C GLY A 405 -80.11 -12.49 -5.93
N LEU A 406 -78.98 -13.23 -6.07
CA LEU A 406 -78.21 -13.62 -4.88
C LEU A 406 -77.51 -12.42 -4.22
N LEU A 407 -76.97 -11.49 -5.03
CA LEU A 407 -76.36 -10.24 -4.53
C LEU A 407 -77.38 -9.36 -3.82
N GLU A 408 -78.59 -9.26 -4.34
CA GLU A 408 -79.65 -8.47 -3.72
C GLU A 408 -80.12 -9.10 -2.39
N LEU A 409 -80.20 -10.43 -2.32
CA LEU A 409 -80.45 -11.15 -1.07
C LEU A 409 -79.35 -10.83 -0.03
N ASN A 410 -78.11 -10.91 -0.45
CA ASN A 410 -76.96 -10.60 0.46
C ASN A 410 -77.03 -9.14 0.98
N ARG A 411 -77.33 -8.19 0.10
CA ARG A 411 -77.44 -6.77 0.46
C ARG A 411 -78.55 -6.52 1.52
N LYS A 412 -79.72 -7.17 1.32
CA LYS A 412 -80.83 -7.07 2.26
C LYS A 412 -80.48 -7.71 3.59
N LEU A 413 -79.79 -8.87 3.57
CA LEU A 413 -79.33 -9.54 4.81
C LEU A 413 -78.29 -8.73 5.55
N GLU A 414 -77.28 -8.17 4.85
CA GLU A 414 -76.27 -7.29 5.46
C GLU A 414 -76.90 -6.06 6.12
N HIS A 415 -77.88 -5.46 5.43
CA HIS A 415 -78.57 -4.32 5.97
C HIS A 415 -79.34 -4.70 7.27
N PHE A 416 -79.99 -5.86 7.27
CA PHE A 416 -80.63 -6.35 8.47
C PHE A 416 -79.60 -6.60 9.58
N TYR A 417 -78.53 -7.33 9.38
CA TYR A 417 -77.52 -7.64 10.41
C TYR A 417 -76.80 -6.41 10.96
N LYS A 418 -76.72 -5.32 10.17
CA LYS A 418 -76.09 -4.09 10.60
C LYS A 418 -76.97 -3.20 11.44
N TYR A 419 -78.29 -3.22 11.25
CA TYR A 419 -79.21 -2.27 11.84
C TYR A 419 -80.31 -2.91 12.71
N ALA A 420 -80.41 -4.25 12.86
CA ALA A 420 -81.36 -5.00 13.68
C ALA A 420 -80.79 -5.51 15.03
#